data_b85097690a33823c907a49d50746bdbb
#
_entry.id   b85097690a33823c907a49d50746bdbb
#
_cell.length_a   1.000
_cell.length_b   1.000
_cell.length_c   1.000
_cell.angle_alpha   90.00
_cell.angle_beta   90.00
_cell.angle_gamma   90.00
#
_symmetry.space_group_name_H-M   'P 1'
#
loop_
_entity.id
_entity.type
_entity.pdbx_description
1 polymer ?
#
loop_
_entity_poly.entity_id
_entity_poly.type
_entity_poly.pdbx_seq_one_letter_code
_entity_poly.pdbx_strand_id
1 'polypeptide(L)'
;VTMESATYAPPPQRFEAGTQMISQVVGLAAAARYLDAIGMAAVHDHEHRLVTATLAGLAEIPQVRIIGPSDPAHRGSPVAFVVDGVHAHDVGQVLDDDGVAVRVGHHCAAPLHRRFGLAATVRASFAVYNTAEEVDRLIAGVRRAIGFFDRGAGAQRPGGQT
;
A
#
# COMPACT_ATOMS: atom_id res chain seq x y z
N VAL A 1 20.95 1.73 39.40
CA VAL A 1 21.15 0.27 39.39
C VAL A 1 22.22 -0.07 40.40
N THR A 2 21.90 -0.96 41.32
CA THR A 2 22.86 -1.60 42.23
C THR A 2 22.95 -3.10 41.86
N MET A 3 23.79 -3.85 42.58
CA MET A 3 23.86 -5.31 42.38
C MET A 3 22.59 -6.03 42.86
N GLU A 4 21.82 -5.43 43.76
CA GLU A 4 20.62 -6.00 44.38
C GLU A 4 19.32 -5.45 43.80
N SER A 5 19.36 -4.27 43.17
CA SER A 5 18.13 -3.62 42.70
C SER A 5 18.33 -2.68 41.51
N ALA A 6 17.26 -2.46 40.75
CA ALA A 6 17.17 -1.43 39.72
C ALA A 6 15.97 -0.54 39.97
N THR A 7 16.17 0.77 39.84
CA THR A 7 15.10 1.76 39.83
C THR A 7 15.02 2.39 38.44
N TYR A 8 13.81 2.66 37.99
CA TYR A 8 13.60 3.26 36.70
C TYR A 8 13.50 4.78 36.78
N ALA A 9 14.04 5.46 35.78
CA ALA A 9 13.86 6.90 35.64
C ALA A 9 12.37 7.26 35.42
N PRO A 10 11.97 8.51 35.67
CA PRO A 10 10.63 8.96 35.25
C PRO A 10 10.48 8.95 33.71
N PRO A 11 9.25 8.91 33.17
CA PRO A 11 9.06 9.15 31.74
C PRO A 11 9.57 10.56 31.35
N PRO A 12 10.09 10.75 30.12
CA PRO A 12 10.20 9.75 29.04
C PRO A 12 11.40 8.83 29.14
N GLN A 13 12.42 9.14 29.93
CA GLN A 13 13.73 8.48 29.97
C GLN A 13 13.65 6.98 30.29
N ARG A 14 12.65 6.54 31.05
CA ARG A 14 12.44 5.11 31.34
C ARG A 14 12.16 4.24 30.10
N PHE A 15 11.68 4.87 29.01
CA PHE A 15 11.32 4.18 27.78
C PHE A 15 12.39 4.32 26.68
N GLU A 16 13.46 5.04 26.98
CA GLU A 16 14.53 5.37 26.04
C GLU A 16 15.82 4.69 26.49
N ALA A 17 16.13 3.53 25.93
CA ALA A 17 17.33 2.77 26.24
C ALA A 17 18.46 3.06 25.25
N GLY A 18 19.62 3.42 25.77
CA GLY A 18 20.82 3.67 24.96
C GLY A 18 20.89 5.07 24.35
N THR A 19 21.75 5.23 23.36
CA THR A 19 21.94 6.50 22.65
C THR A 19 20.73 6.80 21.75
N GLN A 20 20.23 8.03 21.83
CA GLN A 20 19.11 8.51 21.01
C GLN A 20 19.47 8.50 19.51
N MET A 21 18.47 8.27 18.66
CA MET A 21 18.63 8.28 17.19
C MET A 21 18.68 9.72 16.65
N ILE A 22 19.76 10.45 16.97
CA ILE A 22 19.87 11.89 16.73
C ILE A 22 19.76 12.24 15.25
N SER A 23 20.48 11.54 14.38
CA SER A 23 20.45 11.80 12.93
C SER A 23 19.07 11.57 12.31
N GLN A 24 18.36 10.53 12.76
CA GLN A 24 17.01 10.22 12.29
C GLN A 24 16.00 11.28 12.76
N VAL A 25 16.14 11.76 14.00
CA VAL A 25 15.29 12.85 14.53
C VAL A 25 15.50 14.15 13.76
N VAL A 26 16.75 14.50 13.46
CA VAL A 26 17.09 15.68 12.64
C VAL A 26 16.52 15.51 11.22
N GLY A 27 16.65 14.32 10.62
CA GLY A 27 16.07 14.00 9.33
C GLY A 27 14.55 14.11 9.30
N LEU A 28 13.86 13.57 10.33
CA LEU A 28 12.41 13.69 10.47
C LEU A 28 11.95 15.16 10.59
N ALA A 29 12.67 15.96 11.39
CA ALA A 29 12.38 17.38 11.51
C ALA A 29 12.58 18.14 10.18
N ALA A 30 13.57 17.75 9.36
CA ALA A 30 13.76 18.30 8.03
C ALA A 30 12.62 17.91 7.08
N ALA A 31 12.17 16.66 7.11
CA ALA A 31 11.03 16.17 6.33
C ALA A 31 9.72 16.89 6.70
N ALA A 32 9.47 17.11 8.00
CA ALA A 32 8.31 17.88 8.45
C ALA A 32 8.33 19.30 7.89
N ARG A 33 9.47 20.02 8.00
CA ARG A 33 9.62 21.37 7.43
C ARG A 33 9.46 21.41 5.90
N TYR A 34 9.89 20.35 5.21
CA TYR A 34 9.70 20.22 3.76
C TYR A 34 8.21 20.17 3.40
N LEU A 35 7.43 19.34 4.11
CA LEU A 35 5.98 19.23 3.90
C LEU A 35 5.26 20.53 4.29
N ASP A 36 5.65 21.18 5.39
CA ASP A 36 5.10 22.46 5.81
C ASP A 36 5.33 23.54 4.75
N ALA A 37 6.50 23.53 4.09
CA ALA A 37 6.82 24.50 3.03
C ALA A 37 5.98 24.28 1.76
N ILE A 38 5.57 23.04 1.46
CA ILE A 38 4.60 22.73 0.38
C ILE A 38 3.19 23.16 0.81
N GLY A 39 2.86 23.01 2.08
CA GLY A 39 1.55 23.21 2.67
C GLY A 39 0.68 21.95 2.64
N MET A 40 0.21 21.54 3.80
CA MET A 40 -0.54 20.28 3.94
C MET A 40 -1.85 20.23 3.15
N ALA A 41 -2.46 21.38 2.87
CA ALA A 41 -3.64 21.44 2.00
C ALA A 41 -3.27 21.06 0.55
N ALA A 42 -2.16 21.59 0.02
CA ALA A 42 -1.67 21.25 -1.33
C ALA A 42 -1.25 19.77 -1.44
N VAL A 43 -0.62 19.21 -0.38
CA VAL A 43 -0.31 17.78 -0.27
C VAL A 43 -1.59 16.97 -0.35
N HIS A 44 -2.59 17.28 0.47
CA HIS A 44 -3.87 16.59 0.49
C HIS A 44 -4.56 16.62 -0.88
N ASP A 45 -4.66 17.79 -1.50
CA ASP A 45 -5.31 17.95 -2.80
C ASP A 45 -4.61 17.17 -3.91
N HIS A 46 -3.27 17.12 -3.86
CA HIS A 46 -2.49 16.33 -4.81
C HIS A 46 -2.76 14.83 -4.64
N GLU A 47 -2.61 14.30 -3.43
CA GLU A 47 -2.87 12.88 -3.14
C GLU A 47 -4.31 12.49 -3.44
N HIS A 48 -5.28 13.38 -3.14
CA HIS A 48 -6.69 13.15 -3.43
C HIS A 48 -6.98 13.00 -4.92
N ARG A 49 -6.32 13.79 -5.79
CA ARG A 49 -6.43 13.63 -7.25
C ARG A 49 -5.90 12.27 -7.71
N LEU A 50 -4.74 11.82 -7.21
CA LEU A 50 -4.15 10.54 -7.56
C LEU A 50 -5.03 9.37 -7.09
N VAL A 51 -5.56 9.44 -5.88
CA VAL A 51 -6.50 8.44 -5.33
C VAL A 51 -7.78 8.38 -6.16
N THR A 52 -8.36 9.52 -6.52
CA THR A 52 -9.57 9.59 -7.33
C THR A 52 -9.35 8.93 -8.70
N ALA A 53 -8.25 9.25 -9.37
CA ALA A 53 -7.89 8.63 -10.64
C ALA A 53 -7.67 7.11 -10.51
N THR A 54 -6.99 6.69 -9.43
CA THR A 54 -6.75 5.26 -9.16
C THR A 54 -8.04 4.50 -8.92
N LEU A 55 -8.96 5.04 -8.11
CA LEU A 55 -10.26 4.41 -7.85
C LEU A 55 -11.07 4.28 -9.13
N ALA A 56 -11.11 5.34 -9.95
CA ALA A 56 -11.79 5.32 -11.24
C ALA A 56 -11.20 4.26 -12.18
N GLY A 57 -9.88 4.24 -12.36
CA GLY A 57 -9.23 3.30 -13.27
C GLY A 57 -9.33 1.83 -12.81
N LEU A 58 -9.26 1.57 -11.50
CA LEU A 58 -9.45 0.21 -10.95
C LEU A 58 -10.91 -0.24 -11.05
N ALA A 59 -11.88 0.66 -10.88
CA ALA A 59 -13.30 0.34 -10.99
C ALA A 59 -13.73 -0.10 -12.41
N GLU A 60 -12.97 0.29 -13.44
CA GLU A 60 -13.19 -0.15 -14.82
C GLU A 60 -12.74 -1.61 -15.10
N ILE A 61 -12.05 -2.24 -14.14
CA ILE A 61 -11.53 -3.60 -14.29
C ILE A 61 -12.48 -4.56 -13.54
N PRO A 62 -13.30 -5.37 -14.24
CA PRO A 62 -14.32 -6.20 -13.59
C PRO A 62 -13.79 -7.18 -12.56
N GLN A 63 -12.55 -7.66 -12.72
CA GLN A 63 -11.89 -8.60 -11.81
C GLN A 63 -11.31 -7.93 -10.55
N VAL A 64 -11.33 -6.59 -10.49
CA VAL A 64 -10.76 -5.86 -9.35
C VAL A 64 -11.86 -5.50 -8.35
N ARG A 65 -11.62 -5.82 -7.08
CA ARG A 65 -12.44 -5.37 -5.96
C ARG A 65 -11.63 -4.44 -5.06
N ILE A 66 -12.03 -3.19 -4.99
CA ILE A 66 -11.44 -2.18 -4.12
C ILE A 66 -11.89 -2.44 -2.67
N ILE A 67 -10.96 -2.33 -1.72
CA ILE A 67 -11.22 -2.52 -0.29
C ILE A 67 -11.24 -1.15 0.39
N GLY A 68 -12.31 -0.89 1.14
CA GLY A 68 -12.55 0.39 1.83
C GLY A 68 -13.57 1.27 1.10
N PRO A 69 -13.78 2.51 1.55
CA PRO A 69 -14.77 3.42 0.98
C PRO A 69 -14.54 3.67 -0.53
N SER A 70 -15.60 3.70 -1.31
CA SER A 70 -15.54 4.05 -2.74
C SER A 70 -15.43 5.56 -2.98
N ASP A 71 -15.90 6.36 -2.01
CA ASP A 71 -15.81 7.81 -2.06
C ASP A 71 -14.40 8.28 -1.67
N PRO A 72 -13.65 8.94 -2.58
CA PRO A 72 -12.31 9.42 -2.30
C PRO A 72 -12.26 10.46 -1.17
N ALA A 73 -13.36 11.18 -0.88
CA ALA A 73 -13.42 12.13 0.22
C ALA A 73 -13.30 11.47 1.61
N HIS A 74 -13.55 10.16 1.70
CA HIS A 74 -13.48 9.38 2.94
C HIS A 74 -12.25 8.44 2.98
N ARG A 75 -11.19 8.77 2.22
CA ARG A 75 -9.96 7.98 2.14
C ARG A 75 -8.71 8.83 2.36
N GLY A 76 -7.66 8.19 2.88
CA GLY A 76 -6.29 8.68 2.75
C GLY A 76 -5.65 8.20 1.44
N SER A 77 -4.36 8.48 1.28
CA SER A 77 -3.60 8.15 0.05
C SER A 77 -3.51 6.64 -0.27
N PRO A 78 -3.60 5.66 0.67
CA PRO A 78 -3.52 4.25 0.32
C PRO A 78 -4.80 3.72 -0.34
N VAL A 79 -4.63 2.97 -1.43
CA VAL A 79 -5.70 2.22 -2.11
C VAL A 79 -5.38 0.74 -2.04
N ALA A 80 -6.20 -0.03 -1.30
CA ALA A 80 -6.10 -1.48 -1.20
C ALA A 80 -7.12 -2.15 -2.11
N PHE A 81 -6.70 -3.22 -2.80
CA PHE A 81 -7.55 -3.97 -3.71
C PHE A 81 -7.15 -5.44 -3.79
N VAL A 82 -8.03 -6.26 -4.33
CA VAL A 82 -7.76 -7.66 -4.73
C VAL A 82 -8.13 -7.85 -6.19
N VAL A 83 -7.52 -8.83 -6.82
CA VAL A 83 -7.83 -9.27 -8.19
C VAL A 83 -8.42 -10.67 -8.09
N ASP A 84 -9.63 -10.85 -8.59
CA ASP A 84 -10.30 -12.15 -8.55
C ASP A 84 -9.50 -13.18 -9.37
N GLY A 85 -9.29 -14.35 -8.78
CA GLY A 85 -8.55 -15.44 -9.39
C GLY A 85 -7.02 -15.29 -9.42
N VAL A 86 -6.45 -14.16 -8.96
CA VAL A 86 -4.99 -13.95 -8.90
C VAL A 86 -4.57 -13.64 -7.48
N HIS A 87 -3.57 -14.38 -6.98
CA HIS A 87 -3.06 -14.13 -5.63
C HIS A 87 -2.38 -12.75 -5.55
N ALA A 88 -2.55 -12.04 -4.43
CA ALA A 88 -2.04 -10.69 -4.28
C ALA A 88 -0.50 -10.59 -4.47
N HIS A 89 0.28 -11.61 -4.06
CA HIS A 89 1.73 -11.65 -4.28
C HIS A 89 2.07 -11.73 -5.76
N ASP A 90 1.31 -12.47 -6.55
CA ASP A 90 1.53 -12.62 -7.98
C ASP A 90 1.24 -11.32 -8.72
N VAL A 91 0.17 -10.62 -8.33
CA VAL A 91 -0.11 -9.26 -8.82
C VAL A 91 1.05 -8.32 -8.46
N GLY A 92 1.53 -8.37 -7.22
CA GLY A 92 2.67 -7.57 -6.77
C GLY A 92 3.94 -7.83 -7.56
N GLN A 93 4.24 -9.10 -7.88
CA GLN A 93 5.41 -9.47 -8.67
C GLN A 93 5.34 -8.91 -10.10
N VAL A 94 4.19 -9.04 -10.77
CA VAL A 94 4.03 -8.50 -12.13
C VAL A 94 4.14 -6.97 -12.14
N LEU A 95 3.63 -6.30 -11.09
CA LEU A 95 3.77 -4.84 -10.95
C LEU A 95 5.23 -4.44 -10.71
N ASP A 96 5.97 -5.19 -9.89
CA ASP A 96 7.39 -4.95 -9.60
C ASP A 96 8.26 -5.10 -10.87
N ASP A 97 7.98 -6.11 -11.69
CA ASP A 97 8.64 -6.31 -12.99
C ASP A 97 8.39 -5.11 -13.95
N ASP A 98 7.30 -4.35 -13.74
CA ASP A 98 6.97 -3.10 -14.46
C ASP A 98 7.56 -1.84 -13.80
N GLY A 99 8.29 -1.99 -12.70
CA GLY A 99 8.79 -0.87 -11.91
C GLY A 99 7.71 -0.15 -11.12
N VAL A 100 6.57 -0.80 -10.84
CA VAL A 100 5.48 -0.27 -9.99
C VAL A 100 5.54 -0.92 -8.62
N ALA A 101 6.10 -0.20 -7.65
CA ALA A 101 6.23 -0.68 -6.28
C ALA A 101 4.89 -0.61 -5.52
N VAL A 102 4.42 -1.76 -5.07
CA VAL A 102 3.23 -1.90 -4.22
C VAL A 102 3.54 -2.72 -2.99
N ARG A 103 2.73 -2.59 -1.95
CA ARG A 103 2.81 -3.49 -0.81
C ARG A 103 1.77 -4.59 -0.92
N VAL A 104 2.16 -5.81 -0.53
CA VAL A 104 1.28 -6.99 -0.56
C VAL A 104 1.19 -7.62 0.83
N GLY A 105 0.03 -8.12 1.20
CA GLY A 105 -0.19 -8.85 2.46
C GLY A 105 -1.31 -8.27 3.32
N HIS A 106 -1.17 -8.41 4.65
CA HIS A 106 -2.17 -7.96 5.63
C HIS A 106 -2.04 -6.49 6.05
N HIS A 107 -0.93 -5.82 5.71
CA HIS A 107 -0.66 -4.40 6.07
C HIS A 107 -0.79 -4.11 7.57
N CYS A 108 -0.40 -5.06 8.44
CA CYS A 108 -0.60 -5.02 9.89
C CYS A 108 -2.08 -4.98 10.32
N ALA A 109 -3.01 -5.38 9.45
CA ALA A 109 -4.47 -5.35 9.64
C ALA A 109 -5.10 -6.75 9.47
N ALA A 110 -4.49 -7.81 10.02
CA ALA A 110 -4.98 -9.17 9.91
C ALA A 110 -6.44 -9.36 10.40
N PRO A 111 -6.91 -8.71 11.48
CA PRO A 111 -8.31 -8.79 11.88
C PRO A 111 -9.28 -8.25 10.82
N LEU A 112 -8.90 -7.17 10.12
CA LEU A 112 -9.69 -6.60 9.04
C LEU A 112 -9.77 -7.56 7.84
N HIS A 113 -8.65 -8.16 7.44
CA HIS A 113 -8.61 -9.15 6.37
C HIS A 113 -9.50 -10.35 6.69
N ARG A 114 -9.45 -10.85 7.93
CA ARG A 114 -10.34 -11.93 8.40
C ARG A 114 -11.82 -11.54 8.30
N ARG A 115 -12.18 -10.32 8.69
CA ARG A 115 -13.55 -9.80 8.60
C ARG A 115 -14.06 -9.77 7.15
N PHE A 116 -13.20 -9.42 6.18
CA PHE A 116 -13.54 -9.38 4.75
C PHE A 116 -13.36 -10.74 4.05
N GLY A 117 -12.89 -11.78 4.74
CA GLY A 117 -12.62 -13.09 4.14
C GLY A 117 -11.47 -13.07 3.14
N LEU A 118 -10.46 -12.22 3.37
CA LEU A 118 -9.33 -12.00 2.47
C LEU A 118 -8.06 -12.63 3.02
N ALA A 119 -7.33 -13.35 2.17
CA ALA A 119 -6.00 -13.86 2.49
C ALA A 119 -4.93 -12.75 2.49
N ALA A 120 -5.00 -11.86 1.53
CA ALA A 120 -4.08 -10.72 1.36
C ALA A 120 -4.70 -9.69 0.42
N THR A 121 -4.15 -8.46 0.43
CA THR A 121 -4.48 -7.42 -0.54
C THR A 121 -3.22 -6.82 -1.14
N VAL A 122 -3.34 -6.23 -2.33
CA VAL A 122 -2.36 -5.32 -2.92
C VAL A 122 -2.70 -3.92 -2.45
N ARG A 123 -1.69 -3.11 -2.10
CA ARG A 123 -1.87 -1.72 -1.68
C ARG A 123 -0.93 -0.79 -2.43
N ALA A 124 -1.48 0.09 -3.23
CA ALA A 124 -0.79 1.26 -3.76
C ALA A 124 -0.90 2.41 -2.75
N SER A 125 0.16 3.19 -2.58
CA SER A 125 0.19 4.35 -1.68
C SER A 125 0.85 5.51 -2.42
N PHE A 126 0.26 6.69 -2.34
CA PHE A 126 0.74 7.88 -3.02
C PHE A 126 1.29 8.89 -2.03
N ALA A 127 2.22 9.71 -2.48
CA ALA A 127 2.83 10.81 -1.76
C ALA A 127 3.05 12.00 -2.70
N VAL A 128 3.59 13.08 -2.17
CA VAL A 128 3.78 14.37 -2.88
C VAL A 128 4.60 14.29 -4.16
N TYR A 129 5.38 13.24 -4.35
CA TYR A 129 6.28 13.05 -5.50
C TYR A 129 5.69 12.12 -6.58
N ASN A 130 4.53 11.49 -6.34
CA ASN A 130 3.92 10.63 -7.34
C ASN A 130 3.18 11.44 -8.42
N THR A 131 3.04 10.87 -9.60
CA THR A 131 2.47 11.52 -10.78
C THR A 131 1.24 10.79 -11.32
N ALA A 132 0.49 11.43 -12.20
CA ALA A 132 -0.66 10.82 -12.87
C ALA A 132 -0.23 9.65 -13.77
N GLU A 133 0.93 9.77 -14.43
CA GLU A 133 1.49 8.73 -15.29
C GLU A 133 1.81 7.45 -14.50
N GLU A 134 2.15 7.57 -13.22
CA GLU A 134 2.37 6.41 -12.34
C GLU A 134 1.06 5.71 -11.99
N VAL A 135 -0.05 6.45 -11.88
CA VAL A 135 -1.39 5.87 -11.77
C VAL A 135 -1.74 5.07 -13.04
N ASP A 136 -1.48 5.62 -14.22
CA ASP A 136 -1.71 4.93 -15.49
C ASP A 136 -0.89 3.65 -15.59
N ARG A 137 0.38 3.68 -15.17
CA ARG A 137 1.24 2.48 -15.11
C ARG A 137 0.70 1.42 -14.14
N LEU A 138 0.21 1.83 -12.96
CA LEU A 138 -0.41 0.92 -12.01
C LEU A 138 -1.61 0.21 -12.64
N ILE A 139 -2.52 0.96 -13.29
CA ILE A 139 -3.72 0.41 -13.92
C ILE A 139 -3.35 -0.54 -15.08
N ALA A 140 -2.39 -0.14 -15.91
CA ALA A 140 -1.89 -0.99 -17.00
C ALA A 140 -1.25 -2.28 -16.48
N GLY A 141 -0.44 -2.18 -15.43
CA GLY A 141 0.21 -3.34 -14.78
C GLY A 141 -0.80 -4.32 -14.17
N VAL A 142 -1.87 -3.82 -13.53
CA VAL A 142 -2.95 -4.67 -13.01
C VAL A 142 -3.66 -5.41 -14.16
N ARG A 143 -3.98 -4.74 -15.26
CA ARG A 143 -4.58 -5.38 -16.45
C ARG A 143 -3.63 -6.44 -17.03
N ARG A 144 -2.32 -6.17 -17.06
CA ARG A 144 -1.32 -7.13 -17.53
C ARG A 144 -1.22 -8.34 -16.61
N ALA A 145 -1.25 -8.17 -15.28
CA ALA A 145 -1.26 -9.27 -14.34
C ALA A 145 -2.45 -10.20 -14.58
N ILE A 146 -3.65 -9.67 -14.73
CA ILE A 146 -4.85 -10.44 -15.07
C ILE A 146 -4.64 -11.23 -16.36
N GLY A 147 -4.22 -10.56 -17.44
CA GLY A 147 -4.01 -11.22 -18.75
C GLY A 147 -2.89 -12.26 -18.75
N PHE A 148 -1.91 -12.16 -17.85
CA PHE A 148 -0.85 -13.16 -17.68
C PHE A 148 -1.42 -14.46 -17.08
N PHE A 149 -2.21 -14.36 -16.01
CA PHE A 149 -2.74 -15.53 -15.31
C PHE A 149 -3.96 -16.14 -16.02
N ASP A 150 -4.79 -15.37 -16.72
CA ASP A 150 -5.89 -15.91 -17.55
C ASP A 150 -5.38 -16.83 -18.66
N ARG A 151 -4.26 -16.49 -19.32
CA ARG A 151 -3.63 -17.34 -20.33
C ARG A 151 -3.07 -18.63 -19.75
N GLY A 152 -2.51 -18.58 -18.52
CA GLY A 152 -2.01 -19.77 -17.82
C GLY A 152 -3.13 -20.73 -17.41
N ALA A 153 -4.28 -20.23 -17.01
CA ALA A 153 -5.45 -21.04 -16.64
C ALA A 153 -6.09 -21.75 -17.86
N GLY A 154 -6.05 -21.12 -19.04
CA GLY A 154 -6.54 -21.71 -20.29
C GLY A 154 -5.69 -22.87 -20.82
N ALA A 155 -4.37 -22.88 -20.51
CA ALA A 155 -3.45 -23.91 -20.97
C ALA A 155 -3.50 -25.21 -20.13
N GLN A 156 -4.17 -25.23 -18.98
CA GLN A 156 -4.25 -26.36 -18.07
C GLN A 156 -5.60 -27.11 -18.07
N ARG A 157 -6.47 -26.91 -19.09
CA ARG A 157 -7.63 -27.81 -19.27
C ARG A 157 -7.17 -29.05 -20.04
N PRO A 158 -6.93 -30.22 -19.38
CA PRO A 158 -6.75 -31.46 -20.10
C PRO A 158 -8.08 -31.77 -20.78
N GLY A 159 -8.01 -32.06 -22.09
CA GLY A 159 -9.16 -32.54 -22.85
C GLY A 159 -9.80 -33.72 -22.14
N GLY A 160 -11.11 -33.62 -21.91
CA GLY A 160 -11.91 -34.72 -21.44
C GLY A 160 -11.68 -35.94 -22.30
N GLN A 161 -11.32 -37.03 -21.68
CA GLN A 161 -11.42 -38.36 -22.28
C GLN A 161 -12.82 -38.88 -21.99
N THR A 162 -13.51 -39.13 -23.04
CA THR A 162 -14.75 -39.90 -23.13
C THR A 162 -14.68 -41.28 -22.48
#